data_d31239b86025ed4f60844f8c0cd92c41
#
_entry.id   d31239b86025ed4f60844f8c0cd92c41
#
_cell.length_a   1.000
_cell.length_b   1.000
_cell.length_c   1.000
_cell.angle_alpha   90.00
_cell.angle_beta   90.00
_cell.angle_gamma   90.00
#
_symmetry.space_group_name_H-M   'P 1'
#
loop_
_entity.id
_entity.type
_entity.pdbx_description
1 polymer ?
#
loop_
_entity_poly.entity_id
_entity_poly.type
_entity_poly.pdbx_seq_one_letter_code
_entity_poly.pdbx_strand_id
1 'polypeptide(L)'
;MHNQVFQSFEGILPNLRFIKDILGLVLGALFYFFEAFVRLFIPHCKKDVEGEIVLVTGAANGIGKLIAKELGHYGATLVLWDINSEALDKTAKELKQVLDVRVYAYTCDCSRRSEVYRAAELVKREVGDVSILVNNAGTVTGKYTFVEAPDSLVDRTLRVNVAAHFWTYKAFLPAMLQRNHGHLVCVACHGGLFAMNGLADYCASKSAAVSFAESIALELLVLKKEGIKTTIVCPYLINTKMFWGCQTKRPSFLPVLDQRHAAKQIVDAILREKMYLLLPSSLYFLMALKSLMPAKLGIIFVNFFGGMDLMDHFRGVPVPINSYKKPQRQHNDSVSDQHATLIYYN
;
A
#
# COMPACT_ATOMS: atom_id res chain seq x y z
N MET A 1 2.43 -51.85 -36.49
CA MET A 1 2.52 -50.51 -37.08
C MET A 1 1.48 -49.49 -36.54
N HIS A 2 0.22 -49.89 -36.25
CA HIS A 2 -0.81 -48.93 -35.77
C HIS A 2 -0.53 -48.32 -34.38
N ASN A 3 0.02 -49.09 -33.43
CA ASN A 3 0.33 -48.60 -32.07
C ASN A 3 1.50 -47.64 -31.98
N GLN A 4 2.47 -47.68 -32.88
CA GLN A 4 3.61 -46.76 -32.87
C GLN A 4 3.25 -45.37 -33.39
N VAL A 5 2.31 -45.29 -34.33
CA VAL A 5 1.81 -44.01 -34.87
C VAL A 5 0.97 -43.27 -33.81
N PHE A 6 0.14 -44.01 -33.03
CA PHE A 6 -0.65 -43.42 -31.94
C PHE A 6 0.23 -42.90 -30.80
N GLN A 7 1.27 -43.63 -30.37
CA GLN A 7 2.22 -43.17 -29.35
C GLN A 7 3.02 -41.94 -29.81
N SER A 8 3.35 -41.83 -31.10
CA SER A 8 3.98 -40.62 -31.65
C SER A 8 3.06 -39.40 -31.63
N PHE A 9 1.76 -39.57 -31.83
CA PHE A 9 0.79 -38.45 -31.72
C PHE A 9 0.54 -37.99 -30.29
N GLU A 10 0.53 -38.90 -29.31
CA GLU A 10 0.40 -38.52 -27.88
C GLU A 10 1.59 -37.73 -27.37
N GLY A 11 2.80 -37.95 -27.89
CA GLY A 11 4.00 -37.18 -27.56
C GLY A 11 4.08 -35.81 -28.26
N ILE A 12 3.38 -35.61 -29.40
CA ILE A 12 3.40 -34.36 -30.16
C ILE A 12 2.33 -33.37 -29.64
N LEU A 13 1.18 -33.86 -29.16
CA LEU A 13 0.08 -33.05 -28.67
C LEU A 13 0.42 -32.12 -27.49
N PRO A 14 1.17 -32.56 -26.47
CA PRO A 14 1.61 -31.67 -25.37
C PRO A 14 2.55 -30.55 -25.84
N ASN A 15 3.47 -30.91 -26.79
CA ASN A 15 4.41 -29.94 -27.34
C ASN A 15 3.71 -28.87 -28.20
N LEU A 16 2.68 -29.25 -28.97
CA LEU A 16 1.88 -28.32 -29.76
C LEU A 16 1.06 -27.37 -28.88
N ARG A 17 0.51 -27.86 -27.75
CA ARG A 17 -0.18 -27.01 -26.76
C ARG A 17 0.80 -26.01 -26.14
N PHE A 18 1.96 -26.47 -25.70
CA PHE A 18 3.00 -25.62 -25.14
C PHE A 18 3.46 -24.53 -26.13
N ILE A 19 3.70 -24.88 -27.40
CA ILE A 19 4.05 -23.91 -28.44
C ILE A 19 2.93 -22.88 -28.65
N LYS A 20 1.67 -23.32 -28.67
CA LYS A 20 0.51 -22.42 -28.76
C LYS A 20 0.44 -21.46 -27.56
N ASP A 21 0.66 -21.97 -26.36
CA ASP A 21 0.62 -21.17 -25.13
C ASP A 21 1.76 -20.14 -25.12
N ILE A 22 2.98 -20.53 -25.53
CA ILE A 22 4.10 -19.60 -25.69
C ILE A 22 3.79 -18.53 -26.73
N LEU A 23 3.27 -18.95 -27.91
CA LEU A 23 2.93 -17.99 -28.96
C LEU A 23 1.85 -17.01 -28.47
N GLY A 24 0.84 -17.48 -27.74
CA GLY A 24 -0.18 -16.66 -27.11
C GLY A 24 0.42 -15.68 -26.10
N LEU A 25 1.36 -16.13 -25.28
CA LEU A 25 2.08 -15.28 -24.32
C LEU A 25 2.88 -14.18 -25.04
N VAL A 26 3.64 -14.54 -26.07
CA VAL A 26 4.45 -13.58 -26.85
C VAL A 26 3.57 -12.54 -27.53
N LEU A 27 2.50 -12.98 -28.21
CA LEU A 27 1.56 -12.05 -28.85
C LEU A 27 0.86 -11.15 -27.83
N GLY A 28 0.44 -11.71 -26.69
CA GLY A 28 -0.13 -10.95 -25.58
C GLY A 28 0.87 -9.93 -25.04
N ALA A 29 2.13 -10.32 -24.82
CA ALA A 29 3.18 -9.41 -24.37
C ALA A 29 3.38 -8.25 -25.37
N LEU A 30 3.49 -8.53 -26.67
CA LEU A 30 3.63 -7.51 -27.71
C LEU A 30 2.42 -6.56 -27.73
N PHE A 31 1.21 -7.08 -27.59
CA PHE A 31 -0.01 -6.29 -27.52
C PHE A 31 0.01 -5.35 -26.29
N TYR A 32 0.31 -5.87 -25.10
CA TYR A 32 0.34 -5.06 -23.88
C TYR A 32 1.49 -4.05 -23.85
N PHE A 33 2.65 -4.37 -24.43
CA PHE A 33 3.71 -3.38 -24.64
C PHE A 33 3.29 -2.27 -25.60
N PHE A 34 2.60 -2.60 -26.67
CA PHE A 34 2.06 -1.61 -27.60
C PHE A 34 0.97 -0.76 -26.93
N GLU A 35 0.06 -1.39 -26.19
CA GLU A 35 -0.95 -0.66 -25.39
C GLU A 35 -0.29 0.29 -24.40
N ALA A 36 0.69 -0.19 -23.63
CA ALA A 36 1.43 0.65 -22.67
C ALA A 36 2.11 1.85 -23.36
N PHE A 37 2.68 1.64 -24.54
CA PHE A 37 3.26 2.71 -25.35
C PHE A 37 2.21 3.73 -25.79
N VAL A 38 1.05 3.29 -26.30
CA VAL A 38 -0.06 4.19 -26.66
C VAL A 38 -0.56 4.97 -25.45
N ARG A 39 -0.60 4.34 -24.27
CA ARG A 39 -1.04 4.96 -23.00
C ARG A 39 -0.11 6.06 -22.50
N LEU A 40 1.10 6.17 -22.99
CA LEU A 40 1.97 7.33 -22.71
C LEU A 40 1.42 8.62 -23.35
N PHE A 41 0.73 8.49 -24.46
CA PHE A 41 0.19 9.63 -25.24
C PHE A 41 -1.31 9.84 -24.98
N ILE A 42 -2.06 8.74 -24.78
CA ILE A 42 -3.52 8.74 -24.60
C ILE A 42 -3.82 8.07 -23.26
N PRO A 43 -3.76 8.81 -22.14
CA PRO A 43 -4.06 8.24 -20.83
C PRO A 43 -5.55 7.86 -20.72
N HIS A 44 -5.85 6.88 -19.82
CA HIS A 44 -7.24 6.53 -19.53
C HIS A 44 -8.06 7.75 -19.10
N CYS A 45 -9.33 7.80 -19.51
CA CYS A 45 -10.29 8.77 -18.99
C CYS A 45 -10.37 8.64 -17.48
N LYS A 46 -10.60 9.75 -16.80
CA LYS A 46 -10.86 9.74 -15.36
C LYS A 46 -12.27 9.20 -15.12
N LYS A 47 -12.41 8.28 -14.16
CA LYS A 47 -13.72 7.88 -13.67
C LYS A 47 -14.34 9.00 -12.84
N ASP A 48 -15.65 9.06 -12.84
CA ASP A 48 -16.41 9.88 -11.92
C ASP A 48 -16.40 9.25 -10.52
N VAL A 49 -16.27 10.08 -9.51
CA VAL A 49 -16.30 9.68 -8.08
C VAL A 49 -17.29 10.55 -7.30
N GLU A 50 -18.14 11.32 -7.97
CA GLU A 50 -19.20 12.07 -7.34
C GLU A 50 -20.17 11.12 -6.61
N GLY A 51 -20.42 11.39 -5.34
CA GLY A 51 -21.28 10.55 -4.50
C GLY A 51 -20.64 9.23 -4.02
N GLU A 52 -19.47 8.82 -4.53
CA GLU A 52 -18.75 7.65 -4.02
C GLU A 52 -18.35 7.85 -2.56
N ILE A 53 -18.42 6.79 -1.75
CA ILE A 53 -17.97 6.82 -0.35
C ILE A 53 -16.51 6.43 -0.28
N VAL A 54 -15.67 7.40 0.03
CA VAL A 54 -14.21 7.24 0.08
C VAL A 54 -13.73 7.23 1.52
N LEU A 55 -13.15 6.12 1.95
CA LEU A 55 -12.50 6.01 3.25
C LEU A 55 -10.99 6.19 3.10
N VAL A 56 -10.41 7.11 3.89
CA VAL A 56 -8.96 7.34 3.95
C VAL A 56 -8.47 7.09 5.37
N THR A 57 -7.52 6.15 5.53
CA THR A 57 -6.86 5.90 6.81
C THR A 57 -5.62 6.79 6.97
N GLY A 58 -5.34 7.23 8.21
CA GLY A 58 -4.26 8.21 8.47
C GLY A 58 -4.59 9.58 7.86
N ALA A 59 -5.85 10.01 7.95
CA ALA A 59 -6.38 11.19 7.26
C ALA A 59 -6.24 12.50 8.05
N ALA A 60 -5.76 12.48 9.29
CA ALA A 60 -5.64 13.69 10.11
C ALA A 60 -4.54 14.64 9.60
N ASN A 61 -3.50 14.13 8.97
CA ASN A 61 -2.33 14.90 8.57
C ASN A 61 -1.70 14.41 7.26
N GLY A 62 -0.68 15.14 6.80
CA GLY A 62 0.20 14.73 5.71
C GLY A 62 -0.55 14.42 4.41
N ILE A 63 -0.13 13.35 3.75
CA ILE A 63 -0.68 12.93 2.46
C ILE A 63 -2.13 12.45 2.57
N GLY A 64 -2.50 11.73 3.64
CA GLY A 64 -3.86 11.22 3.79
C GLY A 64 -4.90 12.36 3.79
N LYS A 65 -4.63 13.45 4.54
CA LYS A 65 -5.44 14.66 4.51
C LYS A 65 -5.56 15.26 3.12
N LEU A 66 -4.44 15.34 2.38
CA LEU A 66 -4.41 15.94 1.05
C LEU A 66 -5.10 15.07 0.00
N ILE A 67 -4.97 13.74 0.09
CA ILE A 67 -5.71 12.79 -0.76
C ILE A 67 -7.22 12.92 -0.51
N ALA A 68 -7.65 12.96 0.77
CA ALA A 68 -9.04 13.16 1.12
C ALA A 68 -9.57 14.50 0.57
N LYS A 69 -8.81 15.59 0.75
CA LYS A 69 -9.18 16.90 0.22
C LYS A 69 -9.34 16.88 -1.30
N GLU A 70 -8.38 16.28 -2.02
CA GLU A 70 -8.41 16.22 -3.47
C GLU A 70 -9.58 15.39 -3.98
N LEU A 71 -9.89 14.21 -3.37
CA LEU A 71 -11.06 13.41 -3.72
C LEU A 71 -12.38 14.13 -3.42
N GLY A 72 -12.43 14.92 -2.34
CA GLY A 72 -13.57 15.76 -2.03
C GLY A 72 -13.82 16.85 -3.08
N HIS A 73 -12.80 17.38 -3.73
CA HIS A 73 -12.98 18.29 -4.87
C HIS A 73 -13.65 17.63 -6.10
N TYR A 74 -13.61 16.30 -6.18
CA TYR A 74 -14.34 15.52 -7.20
C TYR A 74 -15.72 15.04 -6.70
N GLY A 75 -16.27 15.61 -5.61
CA GLY A 75 -17.63 15.32 -5.16
C GLY A 75 -17.78 14.06 -4.30
N ALA A 76 -16.68 13.41 -3.90
CA ALA A 76 -16.75 12.21 -3.07
C ALA A 76 -17.22 12.50 -1.64
N THR A 77 -18.03 11.62 -1.06
CA THR A 77 -18.33 11.59 0.38
C THR A 77 -17.11 11.06 1.12
N LEU A 78 -16.59 11.82 2.08
CA LEU A 78 -15.34 11.52 2.77
C LEU A 78 -15.58 10.85 4.12
N VAL A 79 -14.90 9.72 4.34
CA VAL A 79 -14.79 9.04 5.64
C VAL A 79 -13.32 9.06 6.04
N LEU A 80 -13.02 9.74 7.13
CA LEU A 80 -11.67 9.98 7.61
C LEU A 80 -11.39 9.15 8.86
N TRP A 81 -10.34 8.34 8.83
CA TRP A 81 -9.87 7.57 9.98
C TRP A 81 -8.47 8.00 10.40
N ASP A 82 -8.28 8.21 11.70
CA ASP A 82 -6.96 8.44 12.29
C ASP A 82 -6.95 8.06 13.76
N ILE A 83 -5.78 7.79 14.32
CA ILE A 83 -5.61 7.53 15.76
C ILE A 83 -5.62 8.82 16.58
N ASN A 84 -5.27 9.95 15.97
CA ASN A 84 -5.22 11.27 16.60
C ASN A 84 -6.58 11.98 16.42
N SER A 85 -7.45 11.84 17.41
CA SER A 85 -8.80 12.42 17.40
C SER A 85 -8.81 13.92 17.21
N GLU A 86 -7.96 14.65 17.94
CA GLU A 86 -7.92 16.14 17.90
C GLU A 86 -7.52 16.64 16.50
N ALA A 87 -6.45 16.10 15.93
CA ALA A 87 -6.01 16.47 14.60
C ALA A 87 -7.03 16.04 13.52
N LEU A 88 -7.71 14.91 13.71
CA LEU A 88 -8.75 14.40 12.83
C LEU A 88 -9.97 15.34 12.81
N ASP A 89 -10.45 15.75 14.00
CA ASP A 89 -11.58 16.67 14.14
C ASP A 89 -11.27 18.04 13.50
N LYS A 90 -10.05 18.53 13.71
CA LYS A 90 -9.59 19.76 13.05
C LYS A 90 -9.61 19.62 11.53
N THR A 91 -9.10 18.52 11.00
CA THR A 91 -9.08 18.24 9.55
C THR A 91 -10.50 18.09 9.01
N ALA A 92 -11.38 17.38 9.70
CA ALA A 92 -12.77 17.22 9.28
C ALA A 92 -13.51 18.57 9.22
N LYS A 93 -13.33 19.43 10.24
CA LYS A 93 -13.89 20.79 10.25
C LYS A 93 -13.38 21.63 9.07
N GLU A 94 -12.06 21.60 8.83
CA GLU A 94 -11.44 22.32 7.72
C GLU A 94 -12.00 21.85 6.37
N LEU A 95 -12.11 20.53 6.15
CA LEU A 95 -12.63 19.99 4.90
C LEU A 95 -14.10 20.32 4.70
N LYS A 96 -14.93 20.29 5.75
CA LYS A 96 -16.35 20.72 5.70
C LYS A 96 -16.52 22.20 5.32
N GLN A 97 -15.55 23.05 5.69
CA GLN A 97 -15.60 24.48 5.37
C GLN A 97 -15.19 24.80 3.93
N VAL A 98 -14.32 23.98 3.33
CA VAL A 98 -13.73 24.28 1.99
C VAL A 98 -14.29 23.41 0.88
N LEU A 99 -15.05 22.38 1.22
CA LEU A 99 -15.62 21.42 0.27
C LEU A 99 -17.15 21.34 0.46
N ASP A 100 -17.85 21.29 -0.65
CA ASP A 100 -19.32 21.06 -0.65
C ASP A 100 -19.63 19.56 -0.71
N VAL A 101 -19.12 18.80 0.28
CA VAL A 101 -19.32 17.34 0.39
C VAL A 101 -19.52 16.91 1.83
N ARG A 102 -20.12 15.74 2.01
CA ARG A 102 -20.26 15.13 3.33
C ARG A 102 -18.92 14.61 3.84
N VAL A 103 -18.56 14.95 5.07
CA VAL A 103 -17.32 14.54 5.72
C VAL A 103 -17.64 13.93 7.08
N TYR A 104 -17.24 12.68 7.26
CA TYR A 104 -17.36 11.91 8.50
C TYR A 104 -15.97 11.59 9.06
N ALA A 105 -15.82 11.59 10.37
CA ALA A 105 -14.54 11.34 11.02
C ALA A 105 -14.73 10.34 12.17
N TYR A 106 -13.88 9.30 12.21
CA TYR A 106 -13.91 8.27 13.25
C TYR A 106 -12.51 8.02 13.76
N THR A 107 -12.32 8.16 15.07
CA THR A 107 -11.06 7.78 15.71
C THR A 107 -10.90 6.26 15.66
N CYS A 108 -9.81 5.79 15.02
CA CYS A 108 -9.53 4.39 14.82
C CYS A 108 -8.02 4.14 14.82
N ASP A 109 -7.55 3.27 15.72
CA ASP A 109 -6.22 2.69 15.64
C ASP A 109 -6.26 1.49 14.67
N CYS A 110 -5.81 1.71 13.45
CA CYS A 110 -5.81 0.68 12.39
C CYS A 110 -4.93 -0.54 12.73
N SER A 111 -4.00 -0.43 13.70
CA SER A 111 -3.20 -1.55 14.17
C SER A 111 -4.01 -2.56 14.99
N ARG A 112 -5.21 -2.17 15.44
CA ARG A 112 -6.10 -2.97 16.29
C ARG A 112 -7.30 -3.48 15.51
N ARG A 113 -7.32 -4.78 15.23
CA ARG A 113 -8.41 -5.44 14.49
C ARG A 113 -9.81 -5.08 15.03
N SER A 114 -9.97 -5.09 16.36
CA SER A 114 -11.27 -4.80 16.99
C SER A 114 -11.73 -3.36 16.75
N GLU A 115 -10.82 -2.40 16.75
CA GLU A 115 -11.14 -1.01 16.46
C GLU A 115 -11.52 -0.81 15.00
N VAL A 116 -10.80 -1.46 14.07
CA VAL A 116 -11.13 -1.42 12.64
C VAL A 116 -12.53 -1.94 12.39
N TYR A 117 -12.89 -3.11 12.94
CA TYR A 117 -14.23 -3.66 12.72
C TYR A 117 -15.32 -2.82 13.38
N ARG A 118 -15.09 -2.32 14.61
CA ARG A 118 -16.01 -1.40 15.26
C ARG A 118 -16.25 -0.13 14.44
N ALA A 119 -15.18 0.50 13.95
CA ALA A 119 -15.29 1.71 13.13
C ALA A 119 -15.95 1.42 11.77
N ALA A 120 -15.70 0.26 11.16
CA ALA A 120 -16.33 -0.17 9.92
C ALA A 120 -17.85 -0.34 10.06
N GLU A 121 -18.32 -0.94 11.15
CA GLU A 121 -19.76 -1.06 11.45
C GLU A 121 -20.44 0.31 11.64
N LEU A 122 -19.74 1.26 12.29
CA LEU A 122 -20.24 2.63 12.41
C LEU A 122 -20.38 3.29 11.04
N VAL A 123 -19.33 3.18 10.19
CA VAL A 123 -19.36 3.72 8.82
C VAL A 123 -20.50 3.12 8.01
N LYS A 124 -20.67 1.80 8.06
CA LYS A 124 -21.74 1.12 7.32
C LYS A 124 -23.11 1.59 7.74
N ARG A 125 -23.34 1.80 9.03
CA ARG A 125 -24.62 2.23 9.59
C ARG A 125 -24.92 3.71 9.30
N GLU A 126 -23.92 4.59 9.42
CA GLU A 126 -24.10 6.05 9.43
C GLU A 126 -23.85 6.69 8.07
N VAL A 127 -23.04 6.04 7.21
CA VAL A 127 -22.64 6.60 5.91
C VAL A 127 -23.06 5.68 4.76
N GLY A 128 -22.82 4.39 4.90
CA GLY A 128 -23.07 3.38 3.87
C GLY A 128 -21.83 2.54 3.56
N ASP A 129 -21.92 1.80 2.44
CA ASP A 129 -20.82 0.92 2.02
C ASP A 129 -19.73 1.71 1.31
N VAL A 130 -18.53 1.61 1.82
CA VAL A 130 -17.34 2.22 1.23
C VAL A 130 -17.05 1.61 -0.13
N SER A 131 -16.94 2.46 -1.15
CA SER A 131 -16.62 2.06 -2.52
C SER A 131 -15.15 2.31 -2.88
N ILE A 132 -14.48 3.28 -2.24
CA ILE A 132 -13.05 3.53 -2.42
C ILE A 132 -12.37 3.49 -1.07
N LEU A 133 -11.47 2.52 -0.88
CA LEU A 133 -10.69 2.34 0.34
C LEU A 133 -9.24 2.76 0.12
N VAL A 134 -8.82 3.86 0.75
CA VAL A 134 -7.43 4.35 0.69
C VAL A 134 -6.70 3.97 1.99
N ASN A 135 -5.97 2.88 1.96
CA ASN A 135 -5.08 2.46 3.04
C ASN A 135 -3.78 3.27 2.97
N ASN A 136 -3.78 4.40 3.69
CA ASN A 136 -2.66 5.33 3.75
C ASN A 136 -1.99 5.38 5.13
N ALA A 137 -2.67 4.97 6.20
CA ALA A 137 -2.07 4.94 7.54
C ALA A 137 -0.74 4.18 7.53
N GLY A 138 0.28 4.77 8.13
CA GLY A 138 1.61 4.19 8.16
C GLY A 138 2.47 4.79 9.27
N THR A 139 3.49 4.03 9.66
CA THR A 139 4.49 4.46 10.65
C THR A 139 5.88 3.98 10.23
N VAL A 140 6.90 4.59 10.80
CA VAL A 140 8.31 4.21 10.65
C VAL A 140 8.93 4.08 12.02
N THR A 141 9.76 3.06 12.24
CA THR A 141 10.47 2.82 13.50
C THR A 141 11.48 3.94 13.78
N GLY A 142 12.16 4.42 12.77
CA GLY A 142 13.23 5.39 12.86
C GLY A 142 14.52 4.83 12.26
N LYS A 143 15.64 5.56 12.45
CA LYS A 143 16.95 5.10 12.02
C LYS A 143 17.55 4.21 13.12
N TYR A 144 17.58 2.91 12.86
CA TYR A 144 18.28 1.91 13.71
C TYR A 144 19.02 0.92 12.84
N THR A 145 20.11 0.36 13.34
CA THR A 145 20.53 -0.98 12.87
C THR A 145 19.43 -1.96 13.29
N PHE A 146 19.19 -3.00 12.52
CA PHE A 146 18.07 -3.92 12.83
C PHE A 146 18.21 -4.56 14.22
N VAL A 147 19.43 -4.86 14.62
CA VAL A 147 19.73 -5.47 15.92
C VAL A 147 19.40 -4.53 17.09
N GLU A 148 19.52 -3.22 16.90
CA GLU A 148 19.23 -2.20 17.92
C GLU A 148 17.80 -1.69 17.90
N ALA A 149 17.03 -2.02 16.85
CA ALA A 149 15.64 -1.60 16.73
C ALA A 149 14.81 -2.19 17.87
N PRO A 150 14.06 -1.38 18.65
CA PRO A 150 13.21 -1.90 19.72
C PRO A 150 12.09 -2.81 19.16
N ASP A 151 11.96 -4.03 19.68
CA ASP A 151 10.95 -5.03 19.23
C ASP A 151 9.54 -4.44 19.19
N SER A 152 9.18 -3.61 20.16
CA SER A 152 7.87 -2.96 20.23
C SER A 152 7.60 -2.00 19.05
N LEU A 153 8.64 -1.35 18.51
CA LEU A 153 8.53 -0.47 17.36
C LEU A 153 8.48 -1.29 16.05
N VAL A 154 9.25 -2.38 15.97
CA VAL A 154 9.20 -3.34 14.84
C VAL A 154 7.80 -3.94 14.74
N ASP A 155 7.27 -4.49 15.85
CA ASP A 155 5.91 -5.04 15.91
C ASP A 155 4.84 -4.01 15.53
N ARG A 156 4.97 -2.78 16.04
CA ARG A 156 4.07 -1.70 15.70
C ARG A 156 4.12 -1.38 14.19
N THR A 157 5.32 -1.31 13.61
CA THR A 157 5.49 -1.04 12.18
C THR A 157 4.79 -2.09 11.32
N LEU A 158 4.93 -3.38 11.68
CA LEU A 158 4.23 -4.46 11.00
C LEU A 158 2.71 -4.39 11.19
N ARG A 159 2.24 -4.11 12.40
CA ARG A 159 0.79 -4.01 12.68
C ARG A 159 0.14 -2.86 11.91
N VAL A 160 0.77 -1.68 11.87
CA VAL A 160 0.20 -0.52 11.18
C VAL A 160 0.34 -0.63 9.67
N ASN A 161 1.53 -1.00 9.17
CA ASN A 161 1.82 -0.96 7.74
C ASN A 161 1.33 -2.20 6.98
N VAL A 162 1.07 -3.32 7.66
CA VAL A 162 0.66 -4.59 7.04
C VAL A 162 -0.69 -5.06 7.57
N ALA A 163 -0.78 -5.40 8.86
CA ALA A 163 -1.98 -6.01 9.42
C ALA A 163 -3.23 -5.12 9.27
N ALA A 164 -3.07 -3.80 9.34
CA ALA A 164 -4.16 -2.84 9.09
C ALA A 164 -4.81 -3.04 7.72
N HIS A 165 -4.04 -3.33 6.67
CA HIS A 165 -4.57 -3.61 5.33
C HIS A 165 -5.43 -4.88 5.34
N PHE A 166 -5.03 -5.93 6.07
CA PHE A 166 -5.83 -7.16 6.18
C PHE A 166 -7.19 -6.89 6.81
N TRP A 167 -7.21 -6.11 7.90
CA TRP A 167 -8.45 -5.82 8.63
C TRP A 167 -9.38 -4.91 7.86
N THR A 168 -8.87 -3.87 7.23
CA THR A 168 -9.68 -2.96 6.41
C THR A 168 -10.23 -3.67 5.18
N TYR A 169 -9.43 -4.50 4.50
CA TYR A 169 -9.92 -5.29 3.36
C TYR A 169 -11.02 -6.27 3.80
N LYS A 170 -10.82 -7.00 4.91
CA LYS A 170 -11.86 -7.90 5.45
C LYS A 170 -13.14 -7.17 5.84
N ALA A 171 -13.05 -5.91 6.27
CA ALA A 171 -14.21 -5.11 6.65
C ALA A 171 -14.99 -4.59 5.44
N PHE A 172 -14.32 -4.16 4.37
CA PHE A 172 -14.97 -3.43 3.28
C PHE A 172 -15.06 -4.18 1.94
N LEU A 173 -14.12 -5.08 1.65
CA LEU A 173 -14.11 -5.84 0.40
C LEU A 173 -15.36 -6.72 0.20
N PRO A 174 -15.99 -7.35 1.23
CA PRO A 174 -17.20 -8.15 1.01
C PRO A 174 -18.35 -7.39 0.33
N ALA A 175 -18.60 -6.13 0.71
CA ALA A 175 -19.62 -5.29 0.07
C ALA A 175 -19.25 -4.93 -1.37
N MET A 176 -17.96 -4.64 -1.63
CA MET A 176 -17.46 -4.42 -2.99
C MET A 176 -17.63 -5.67 -3.87
N LEU A 177 -17.32 -6.87 -3.34
CA LEU A 177 -17.49 -8.14 -4.05
C LEU A 177 -18.94 -8.40 -4.42
N GLN A 178 -19.87 -8.12 -3.49
CA GLN A 178 -21.31 -8.30 -3.73
C GLN A 178 -21.79 -7.42 -4.88
N ARG A 179 -21.37 -6.16 -4.93
CA ARG A 179 -21.78 -5.18 -5.94
C ARG A 179 -20.95 -5.25 -7.23
N ASN A 180 -19.84 -5.98 -7.22
CA ASN A 180 -18.82 -5.94 -8.26
C ASN A 180 -18.41 -4.49 -8.59
N HIS A 181 -18.25 -3.66 -7.55
CA HIS A 181 -17.92 -2.25 -7.66
C HIS A 181 -17.03 -1.85 -6.47
N GLY A 182 -15.88 -1.25 -6.76
CA GLY A 182 -14.99 -0.79 -5.71
C GLY A 182 -13.59 -0.40 -6.19
N HIS A 183 -12.81 0.21 -5.31
CA HIS A 183 -11.41 0.53 -5.56
C HIS A 183 -10.57 0.40 -4.28
N LEU A 184 -9.60 -0.47 -4.32
CA LEU A 184 -8.65 -0.71 -3.24
C LEU A 184 -7.35 0.06 -3.54
N VAL A 185 -7.00 1.01 -2.68
CA VAL A 185 -5.79 1.84 -2.84
C VAL A 185 -4.82 1.53 -1.71
N CYS A 186 -3.65 1.03 -2.06
CA CYS A 186 -2.56 0.74 -1.13
C CYS A 186 -1.48 1.82 -1.23
N VAL A 187 -1.35 2.68 -0.22
CA VAL A 187 -0.24 3.63 -0.14
C VAL A 187 0.96 2.95 0.52
N ALA A 188 1.78 2.34 -0.33
CA ALA A 188 3.03 1.68 0.06
C ALA A 188 4.19 2.70 0.16
N CYS A 189 5.32 2.42 -0.47
CA CYS A 189 6.50 3.27 -0.57
C CYS A 189 7.46 2.66 -1.59
N HIS A 190 8.38 3.45 -2.16
CA HIS A 190 9.51 2.89 -2.92
C HIS A 190 10.35 1.91 -2.07
N GLY A 191 10.36 2.08 -0.73
CA GLY A 191 10.97 1.13 0.22
C GLY A 191 10.35 -0.27 0.20
N GLY A 192 9.15 -0.44 -0.36
CA GLY A 192 8.56 -1.74 -0.65
C GLY A 192 9.14 -2.41 -1.90
N LEU A 193 9.85 -1.67 -2.75
CA LEU A 193 10.47 -2.13 -3.99
C LEU A 193 12.01 -2.16 -3.92
N PHE A 194 12.59 -1.28 -3.12
CA PHE A 194 14.04 -1.12 -2.93
C PHE A 194 14.37 -1.11 -1.46
N ALA A 195 15.34 -1.92 -1.05
CA ALA A 195 15.84 -1.92 0.32
C ALA A 195 16.67 -0.65 0.61
N MET A 196 16.57 -0.16 1.84
CA MET A 196 17.29 1.01 2.32
C MET A 196 17.95 0.71 3.68
N ASN A 197 19.15 1.25 3.89
CA ASN A 197 19.84 1.14 5.16
C ASN A 197 19.09 1.86 6.29
N GLY A 198 19.05 1.25 7.48
CA GLY A 198 18.40 1.81 8.66
C GLY A 198 16.86 1.74 8.65
N LEU A 199 16.26 1.00 7.70
CA LEU A 199 14.81 0.86 7.52
C LEU A 199 14.39 -0.59 7.24
N ALA A 200 15.07 -1.58 7.81
CA ALA A 200 14.84 -2.99 7.46
C ALA A 200 13.39 -3.44 7.71
N ASP A 201 12.84 -3.16 8.89
CA ASP A 201 11.46 -3.47 9.28
C ASP A 201 10.44 -2.69 8.44
N TYR A 202 10.71 -1.41 8.20
CA TYR A 202 9.85 -0.57 7.38
C TYR A 202 9.79 -1.06 5.93
N CYS A 203 10.96 -1.33 5.31
CA CYS A 203 11.03 -1.87 3.95
C CYS A 203 10.31 -3.22 3.85
N ALA A 204 10.55 -4.12 4.81
CA ALA A 204 9.84 -5.40 4.88
C ALA A 204 8.33 -5.21 4.97
N SER A 205 7.85 -4.28 5.82
CA SER A 205 6.42 -3.98 5.95
C SER A 205 5.80 -3.42 4.67
N LYS A 206 6.51 -2.55 3.96
CA LYS A 206 6.03 -1.95 2.72
C LYS A 206 6.09 -2.94 1.53
N SER A 207 7.06 -3.85 1.51
CA SER A 207 7.08 -4.97 0.55
C SER A 207 5.90 -5.91 0.78
N ALA A 208 5.59 -6.24 2.04
CA ALA A 208 4.44 -7.05 2.39
C ALA A 208 3.11 -6.39 1.95
N ALA A 209 2.97 -5.07 2.13
CA ALA A 209 1.79 -4.34 1.69
C ALA A 209 1.61 -4.35 0.16
N VAL A 210 2.71 -4.21 -0.61
CA VAL A 210 2.69 -4.32 -2.08
C VAL A 210 2.26 -5.71 -2.49
N SER A 211 2.95 -6.75 -2.01
CA SER A 211 2.66 -8.15 -2.37
C SER A 211 1.23 -8.58 -1.96
N PHE A 212 0.73 -8.10 -0.83
CA PHE A 212 -0.65 -8.34 -0.41
C PHE A 212 -1.64 -7.72 -1.40
N ALA A 213 -1.45 -6.46 -1.77
CA ALA A 213 -2.34 -5.78 -2.73
C ALA A 213 -2.33 -6.44 -4.12
N GLU A 214 -1.16 -6.89 -4.59
CA GLU A 214 -1.02 -7.67 -5.82
C GLU A 214 -1.78 -9.00 -5.74
N SER A 215 -1.62 -9.73 -4.63
CA SER A 215 -2.30 -11.01 -4.42
C SER A 215 -3.82 -10.86 -4.43
N ILE A 216 -4.37 -9.84 -3.77
CA ILE A 216 -5.80 -9.56 -3.81
C ILE A 216 -6.25 -9.17 -5.23
N ALA A 217 -5.46 -8.41 -5.98
CA ALA A 217 -5.80 -8.09 -7.36
C ALA A 217 -5.89 -9.36 -8.23
N LEU A 218 -5.00 -10.34 -8.04
CA LEU A 218 -5.06 -11.63 -8.72
C LEU A 218 -6.29 -12.46 -8.29
N GLU A 219 -6.63 -12.47 -6.99
CA GLU A 219 -7.85 -13.13 -6.50
C GLU A 219 -9.10 -12.53 -7.15
N LEU A 220 -9.18 -11.20 -7.28
CA LEU A 220 -10.29 -10.52 -7.94
C LEU A 220 -10.43 -10.91 -9.42
N LEU A 221 -9.31 -11.08 -10.13
CA LEU A 221 -9.32 -11.57 -11.52
C LEU A 221 -9.85 -13.01 -11.59
N VAL A 222 -9.39 -13.91 -10.72
CA VAL A 222 -9.89 -15.30 -10.64
C VAL A 222 -11.38 -15.33 -10.33
N LEU A 223 -11.86 -14.46 -9.46
CA LEU A 223 -13.27 -14.32 -9.08
C LEU A 223 -14.10 -13.57 -10.15
N LYS A 224 -13.48 -13.11 -11.24
CA LYS A 224 -14.11 -12.32 -12.32
C LYS A 224 -14.80 -11.05 -11.79
N LYS A 225 -14.19 -10.39 -10.81
CA LYS A 225 -14.68 -9.15 -10.19
C LYS A 225 -13.99 -7.93 -10.82
N GLU A 226 -14.16 -7.77 -12.13
CA GLU A 226 -13.51 -6.72 -12.93
C GLU A 226 -13.95 -5.30 -12.57
N GLY A 227 -15.10 -5.13 -11.94
CA GLY A 227 -15.58 -3.85 -11.41
C GLY A 227 -14.85 -3.37 -10.16
N ILE A 228 -13.97 -4.21 -9.56
CA ILE A 228 -13.16 -3.82 -8.41
C ILE A 228 -11.71 -3.56 -8.88
N LYS A 229 -11.23 -2.34 -8.68
CA LYS A 229 -9.90 -1.90 -9.11
C LYS A 229 -8.91 -1.90 -7.95
N THR A 230 -7.62 -1.99 -8.29
CA THR A 230 -6.53 -1.89 -7.32
C THR A 230 -5.52 -0.85 -7.81
N THR A 231 -5.12 0.07 -6.91
CA THR A 231 -4.01 1.01 -7.15
C THR A 231 -2.98 0.87 -6.04
N ILE A 232 -1.73 0.59 -6.43
CA ILE A 232 -0.57 0.46 -5.55
C ILE A 232 0.32 1.67 -5.76
N VAL A 233 0.48 2.49 -4.72
CA VAL A 233 1.22 3.75 -4.76
C VAL A 233 2.56 3.57 -4.07
N CYS A 234 3.66 3.75 -4.80
CA CYS A 234 5.02 3.61 -4.30
C CYS A 234 5.79 4.93 -4.47
N PRO A 235 5.57 5.92 -3.60
CA PRO A 235 6.27 7.18 -3.68
C PRO A 235 7.70 7.07 -3.11
N TYR A 236 8.61 7.84 -3.65
CA TYR A 236 9.89 8.17 -3.03
C TYR A 236 9.66 9.08 -1.82
N LEU A 237 10.70 9.74 -1.34
CA LEU A 237 10.59 10.68 -0.23
C LEU A 237 9.59 11.79 -0.54
N ILE A 238 8.61 11.92 0.35
CA ILE A 238 7.70 13.05 0.35
C ILE A 238 8.04 13.94 1.54
N ASN A 239 8.04 15.25 1.34
CA ASN A 239 8.32 16.24 2.37
C ASN A 239 7.21 16.25 3.45
N THR A 240 7.19 15.21 4.30
CA THR A 240 6.27 15.04 5.43
C THR A 240 7.04 14.95 6.72
N LYS A 241 6.33 15.10 7.86
CA LYS A 241 6.94 14.92 9.19
C LYS A 241 7.48 13.50 9.40
N MET A 242 6.96 12.50 8.67
CA MET A 242 7.36 11.08 8.81
C MET A 242 8.84 10.86 8.46
N PHE A 243 9.35 11.54 7.44
CA PHE A 243 10.74 11.46 6.99
C PHE A 243 11.47 12.82 7.10
N TRP A 244 11.12 13.59 8.14
CA TRP A 244 11.74 14.89 8.34
C TRP A 244 13.26 14.77 8.56
N GLY A 245 14.00 15.58 7.82
CA GLY A 245 15.47 15.58 7.81
C GLY A 245 16.10 14.66 6.77
N CYS A 246 15.38 13.66 6.25
CA CYS A 246 15.91 12.81 5.19
C CYS A 246 16.21 13.61 3.91
N GLN A 247 17.32 13.27 3.26
CA GLN A 247 17.79 13.96 2.06
C GLN A 247 18.02 12.96 0.93
N THR A 248 17.88 13.45 -0.30
CA THR A 248 18.21 12.67 -1.48
C THR A 248 19.60 13.02 -1.99
N LYS A 249 20.39 12.02 -2.37
CA LYS A 249 21.73 12.21 -2.93
C LYS A 249 21.70 12.67 -4.39
N ARG A 250 20.62 12.41 -5.11
CA ARG A 250 20.45 12.69 -6.54
C ARG A 250 19.11 13.41 -6.81
N PRO A 251 18.96 14.69 -6.39
CA PRO A 251 17.67 15.39 -6.47
C PRO A 251 17.16 15.58 -7.90
N SER A 252 18.04 15.65 -8.90
CA SER A 252 17.64 15.75 -10.31
C SER A 252 16.96 14.49 -10.84
N PHE A 253 17.22 13.33 -10.23
CA PHE A 253 16.68 12.04 -10.66
C PHE A 253 15.64 11.48 -9.67
N LEU A 254 15.90 11.66 -8.37
CA LEU A 254 15.04 11.27 -7.27
C LEU A 254 14.79 12.49 -6.35
N PRO A 255 13.94 13.44 -6.77
CA PRO A 255 13.62 14.61 -5.96
C PRO A 255 12.82 14.25 -4.70
N VAL A 256 12.95 15.06 -3.65
CA VAL A 256 11.99 15.05 -2.54
C VAL A 256 10.68 15.65 -3.06
N LEU A 257 9.59 14.90 -2.95
CA LEU A 257 8.31 15.26 -3.53
C LEU A 257 7.55 16.26 -2.65
N ASP A 258 6.95 17.25 -3.27
CA ASP A 258 5.97 18.11 -2.61
C ASP A 258 4.70 17.30 -2.27
N GLN A 259 4.16 17.49 -1.07
CA GLN A 259 3.00 16.75 -0.57
C GLN A 259 1.75 16.95 -1.43
N ARG A 260 1.47 18.18 -1.87
CA ARG A 260 0.29 18.51 -2.68
C ARG A 260 0.41 17.93 -4.07
N HIS A 261 1.61 18.03 -4.65
CA HIS A 261 1.89 17.41 -5.94
C HIS A 261 1.72 15.89 -5.88
N ALA A 262 2.29 15.24 -4.87
CA ALA A 262 2.16 13.80 -4.69
C ALA A 262 0.70 13.38 -4.49
N ALA A 263 -0.08 14.09 -3.67
CA ALA A 263 -1.50 13.79 -3.47
C ALA A 263 -2.32 13.91 -4.76
N LYS A 264 -2.07 14.95 -5.57
CA LYS A 264 -2.73 15.12 -6.89
C LYS A 264 -2.40 13.97 -7.85
N GLN A 265 -1.13 13.54 -7.90
CA GLN A 265 -0.72 12.40 -8.73
C GLN A 265 -1.36 11.09 -8.26
N ILE A 266 -1.47 10.89 -6.94
CA ILE A 266 -2.15 9.72 -6.35
C ILE A 266 -3.63 9.72 -6.74
N VAL A 267 -4.32 10.83 -6.58
CA VAL A 267 -5.73 10.93 -6.96
C VAL A 267 -5.91 10.78 -8.48
N ASP A 268 -5.05 11.37 -9.30
CA ASP A 268 -5.10 11.14 -10.76
C ASP A 268 -4.92 9.65 -11.11
N ALA A 269 -4.06 8.92 -10.41
CA ALA A 269 -3.88 7.49 -10.61
C ALA A 269 -5.13 6.69 -10.19
N ILE A 270 -5.78 7.06 -9.08
CA ILE A 270 -7.04 6.47 -8.62
C ILE A 270 -8.14 6.71 -9.66
N LEU A 271 -8.30 7.94 -10.12
CA LEU A 271 -9.32 8.31 -11.11
C LEU A 271 -9.09 7.62 -12.46
N ARG A 272 -7.85 7.35 -12.84
CA ARG A 272 -7.49 6.63 -14.08
C ARG A 272 -7.34 5.13 -13.89
N GLU A 273 -7.64 4.62 -12.70
CA GLU A 273 -7.57 3.19 -12.37
C GLU A 273 -6.20 2.54 -12.67
N LYS A 274 -5.12 3.31 -12.48
CA LYS A 274 -3.76 2.79 -12.67
C LYS A 274 -3.44 1.78 -11.58
N MET A 275 -3.04 0.57 -11.97
CA MET A 275 -2.65 -0.46 -11.01
C MET A 275 -1.40 -0.07 -10.22
N TYR A 276 -0.42 0.57 -10.87
CA TYR A 276 0.80 1.06 -10.23
C TYR A 276 0.98 2.55 -10.43
N LEU A 277 1.40 3.23 -9.35
CA LEU A 277 1.91 4.59 -9.39
C LEU A 277 3.25 4.64 -8.68
N LEU A 278 4.34 4.77 -9.44
CA LEU A 278 5.68 5.05 -8.92
C LEU A 278 5.98 6.54 -9.06
N LEU A 279 6.36 7.20 -7.98
CA LEU A 279 6.68 8.63 -7.95
C LEU A 279 8.08 8.85 -7.35
N PRO A 280 8.97 9.56 -8.05
CA PRO A 280 8.85 10.10 -9.41
C PRO A 280 8.86 9.00 -10.49
N SER A 281 8.52 9.34 -11.72
CA SER A 281 8.46 8.39 -12.84
C SER A 281 9.79 7.68 -13.14
N SER A 282 10.93 8.28 -12.76
CA SER A 282 12.25 7.63 -12.81
C SER A 282 12.32 6.30 -12.06
N LEU A 283 11.46 6.07 -11.06
CA LEU A 283 11.38 4.79 -10.34
C LEU A 283 10.96 3.62 -11.23
N TYR A 284 10.16 3.84 -12.28
CA TYR A 284 9.83 2.78 -13.24
C TYR A 284 11.08 2.25 -13.95
N PHE A 285 11.95 3.16 -14.37
CA PHE A 285 13.24 2.81 -14.98
C PHE A 285 14.14 2.08 -13.99
N LEU A 286 14.26 2.59 -12.75
CA LEU A 286 15.08 1.96 -11.71
C LEU A 286 14.58 0.56 -11.35
N MET A 287 13.26 0.35 -11.31
CA MET A 287 12.66 -0.95 -11.02
C MET A 287 12.97 -1.97 -12.13
N ALA A 288 12.83 -1.58 -13.40
CA ALA A 288 13.16 -2.44 -14.53
C ALA A 288 14.66 -2.81 -14.52
N LEU A 289 15.53 -1.82 -14.27
CA LEU A 289 16.95 -2.04 -14.22
C LEU A 289 17.38 -2.95 -13.06
N LYS A 290 16.75 -2.82 -11.88
CA LYS A 290 17.01 -3.67 -10.70
C LYS A 290 16.91 -5.16 -11.03
N SER A 291 15.89 -5.55 -11.80
CA SER A 291 15.64 -6.96 -12.14
C SER A 291 16.70 -7.56 -13.06
N LEU A 292 17.47 -6.74 -13.76
CA LEU A 292 18.53 -7.15 -14.70
C LEU A 292 19.93 -7.10 -14.08
N MET A 293 20.08 -6.49 -12.89
CA MET A 293 21.40 -6.27 -12.29
C MET A 293 21.89 -7.48 -11.48
N PRO A 294 23.16 -7.91 -11.65
CA PRO A 294 23.82 -8.77 -10.69
C PRO A 294 23.85 -8.12 -9.30
N ALA A 295 23.77 -8.93 -8.23
CA ALA A 295 23.64 -8.44 -6.85
C ALA A 295 24.70 -7.39 -6.45
N LYS A 296 25.97 -7.61 -6.81
CA LYS A 296 27.07 -6.65 -6.51
C LYS A 296 26.87 -5.30 -7.19
N LEU A 297 26.39 -5.30 -8.44
CA LEU A 297 26.06 -4.06 -9.16
C LEU A 297 24.85 -3.36 -8.52
N GLY A 298 23.87 -4.13 -8.06
CA GLY A 298 22.72 -3.61 -7.32
C GLY A 298 23.13 -2.84 -6.06
N ILE A 299 24.13 -3.32 -5.30
CA ILE A 299 24.67 -2.62 -4.12
C ILE A 299 25.31 -1.28 -4.51
N ILE A 300 26.13 -1.26 -5.57
CA ILE A 300 26.76 -0.03 -6.08
C ILE A 300 25.68 0.97 -6.51
N PHE A 301 24.64 0.47 -7.15
CA PHE A 301 23.50 1.25 -7.62
C PHE A 301 22.71 1.89 -6.47
N VAL A 302 22.39 1.11 -5.42
CA VAL A 302 21.74 1.61 -4.20
C VAL A 302 22.57 2.71 -3.55
N ASN A 303 23.88 2.53 -3.45
CA ASN A 303 24.80 3.55 -2.91
C ASN A 303 24.83 4.81 -3.79
N PHE A 304 24.88 4.66 -5.12
CA PHE A 304 24.88 5.78 -6.06
C PHE A 304 23.64 6.68 -5.90
N PHE A 305 22.48 6.08 -5.68
CA PHE A 305 21.22 6.79 -5.47
C PHE A 305 20.96 7.19 -4.01
N GLY A 306 21.88 6.88 -3.09
CA GLY A 306 21.80 7.33 -1.69
C GLY A 306 20.97 6.45 -0.77
N GLY A 307 20.64 5.22 -1.17
CA GLY A 307 19.90 4.28 -0.32
C GLY A 307 20.69 3.83 0.93
N MET A 308 22.01 4.06 0.96
CA MET A 308 22.86 3.82 2.14
C MET A 308 22.75 4.96 3.16
N ASP A 309 22.61 6.20 2.71
CA ASP A 309 22.79 7.43 3.51
C ASP A 309 21.44 8.16 3.76
N LEU A 310 20.34 7.66 3.19
CA LEU A 310 19.02 8.31 3.20
C LEU A 310 18.58 8.76 4.59
N MET A 311 18.84 7.92 5.60
CA MET A 311 18.40 8.11 6.98
C MET A 311 19.43 8.86 7.85
N ASP A 312 20.59 9.29 7.31
CA ASP A 312 21.65 9.89 8.12
C ASP A 312 21.24 11.18 8.82
N HIS A 313 20.37 11.95 8.20
CA HIS A 313 19.85 13.20 8.76
C HIS A 313 18.40 13.08 9.24
N PHE A 314 17.90 11.86 9.45
CA PHE A 314 16.54 11.63 9.94
C PHE A 314 16.30 12.33 11.28
N ARG A 315 15.26 13.15 11.33
CA ARG A 315 14.81 13.90 12.51
C ARG A 315 13.34 13.64 12.85
N GLY A 316 12.73 12.64 12.20
CA GLY A 316 11.35 12.26 12.48
C GLY A 316 11.17 11.92 13.95
N VAL A 317 10.08 12.35 14.55
CA VAL A 317 9.80 12.12 15.97
C VAL A 317 9.51 10.64 16.17
N PRO A 318 10.31 9.91 16.95
CA PRO A 318 9.90 8.59 17.41
C PRO A 318 8.57 8.77 18.15
N VAL A 319 7.57 7.98 17.80
CA VAL A 319 6.31 8.05 18.53
C VAL A 319 6.57 7.58 19.96
N PRO A 320 6.21 8.37 21.00
CA PRO A 320 6.48 8.00 22.38
C PRO A 320 5.90 6.62 22.69
N ILE A 321 6.72 5.73 23.26
CA ILE A 321 6.33 4.37 23.67
C ILE A 321 5.18 4.39 24.69
N ASN A 322 4.98 5.52 25.39
CA ASN A 322 3.95 5.71 26.44
C ASN A 322 2.51 5.87 25.94
N SER A 323 2.24 5.87 24.64
CA SER A 323 0.84 5.92 24.16
C SER A 323 0.12 4.56 24.24
N TYR A 324 0.81 3.48 24.56
CA TYR A 324 0.19 2.20 24.90
C TYR A 324 -0.04 2.13 26.41
N LYS A 325 -1.21 2.55 26.91
CA LYS A 325 -1.68 2.06 28.20
C LYS A 325 -1.73 0.54 28.12
N LYS A 326 -0.83 -0.14 28.87
CA LYS A 326 -0.97 -1.58 29.12
C LYS A 326 -2.41 -1.82 29.54
N PRO A 327 -3.12 -2.81 28.98
CA PRO A 327 -4.36 -3.26 29.61
C PRO A 327 -4.03 -3.62 31.06
N GLN A 328 -4.74 -2.99 32.01
CA GLN A 328 -4.66 -3.40 33.39
C GLN A 328 -5.00 -4.89 33.42
N ARG A 329 -4.01 -5.72 33.73
CA ARG A 329 -4.26 -7.10 34.13
C ARG A 329 -5.13 -7.00 35.38
N GLN A 330 -6.41 -7.33 35.26
CA GLN A 330 -7.18 -7.75 36.39
C GLN A 330 -6.47 -8.99 36.95
N HIS A 331 -5.94 -8.85 38.14
CA HIS A 331 -5.47 -9.94 38.95
C HIS A 331 -6.68 -10.84 39.22
N ASN A 332 -6.69 -12.02 38.61
CA ASN A 332 -7.36 -13.18 39.19
C ASN A 332 -6.34 -14.30 39.22
N ASP A 333 -6.23 -14.83 40.41
CA ASP A 333 -5.21 -15.70 40.93
C ASP A 333 -5.08 -17.04 40.24
N SER A 334 -3.86 -17.57 40.36
CA SER A 334 -3.48 -18.99 40.47
C SER A 334 -3.82 -19.92 39.29
N VAL A 335 -2.82 -20.22 38.49
CA VAL A 335 -2.40 -21.60 38.20
C VAL A 335 -0.91 -21.58 37.80
N SER A 336 -0.20 -22.51 38.41
CA SER A 336 1.23 -22.77 38.45
C SER A 336 1.93 -22.85 37.09
N ASP A 337 3.09 -22.22 37.04
CA ASP A 337 4.19 -22.51 36.10
C ASP A 337 4.61 -23.97 36.15
N GLN A 338 4.59 -24.66 35.01
CA GLN A 338 5.56 -25.72 34.71
C GLN A 338 5.63 -25.96 33.18
N HIS A 339 6.88 -25.92 32.68
CA HIS A 339 7.39 -26.45 31.40
C HIS A 339 7.04 -25.77 30.10
N ALA A 340 7.81 -24.75 29.75
CA ALA A 340 8.05 -24.39 28.35
C ALA A 340 9.30 -25.17 27.85
N THR A 341 9.07 -26.23 27.10
CA THR A 341 10.14 -26.95 26.38
C THR A 341 10.37 -26.28 25.04
N LEU A 342 11.57 -25.74 24.85
CA LEU A 342 12.09 -25.24 23.57
C LEU A 342 12.18 -26.42 22.58
N ILE A 343 11.48 -26.34 21.47
CA ILE A 343 11.70 -27.21 20.30
C ILE A 343 12.39 -26.39 19.23
N TYR A 344 13.68 -26.67 19.03
CA TYR A 344 14.43 -26.26 17.85
C TYR A 344 14.12 -27.25 16.73
N TYR A 345 13.70 -26.77 15.57
CA TYR A 345 13.76 -27.52 14.31
C TYR A 345 14.97 -27.04 13.50
N ASN A 346 15.76 -28.05 13.11
CA ASN A 346 16.88 -27.92 12.18
C ASN A 346 16.41 -27.53 10.77
#